data_3eb7bbc3e679a315626a0270ebdeea5d
#
_entry.id   3eb7bbc3e679a315626a0270ebdeea5d
#
_cell.length_a   1.000
_cell.length_b   1.000
_cell.length_c   1.000
_cell.angle_alpha   90.00
_cell.angle_beta   90.00
_cell.angle_gamma   90.00
#
_symmetry.space_group_name_H-M   'P 1'
#
loop_
_entity.id
_entity.type
_entity.pdbx_description
1 polymer ?
#
loop_
_entity_poly.entity_id
_entity_poly.type
_entity_poly.pdbx_seq_one_letter_code
_entity_poly.pdbx_strand_id
1 'polypeptide(L)'
;MKSTMQRIVVVDDAEINRELLRNILKDSYVIDMARDGEEALQKIHRHERETAALLLDLQMPKMDGFSVIAQMKKDGLQSKIPVLVISGERSVEIEDKCFKMGVSDFIRKPFDASIVRNRVKNAVELFACKNQLEQKVEEQNETLKKQYRIIQMQAEELKQAKPFNKLMMQYRSAIMEVETKLKVLNDEFTLTYNRNPFESVKSRLKTPESIYDKLRRKGYPITVKNIEKYLSDVAGVRVICSFPDDIYRLAELFARQDDIILLKEKDYIKNPKENGYRSLHLILNIPIFLSKGKKYMKVEVQFRTIAMDFWASLEHKLKYKQNLENADEIVTQLKACADSIEVLDYQMQEIRDKIDRAKG
;
A
#
# COMPACT_ATOMS: atom_id res chain seq x y z
N MET A 1 -30.45 -1.98 25.51
CA MET A 1 -30.82 -0.80 24.69
C MET A 1 -31.99 -1.24 23.82
N LYS A 2 -33.16 -0.57 23.89
CA LYS A 2 -34.27 -0.85 22.96
C LYS A 2 -33.80 -0.51 21.56
N SER A 3 -33.74 -1.49 20.66
CA SER A 3 -33.52 -1.26 19.23
C SER A 3 -34.67 -0.36 18.76
N THR A 4 -34.36 0.91 18.49
CA THR A 4 -35.28 1.79 17.79
C THR A 4 -35.45 1.22 16.38
N MET A 5 -36.68 0.82 16.04
CA MET A 5 -36.97 0.32 14.68
C MET A 5 -36.57 1.37 13.68
N GLN A 6 -35.75 0.95 12.69
CA GLN A 6 -35.27 1.81 11.59
C GLN A 6 -36.46 2.26 10.74
N ARG A 7 -36.40 3.46 10.19
CA ARG A 7 -37.44 4.09 9.39
C ARG A 7 -37.18 3.94 7.90
N ILE A 8 -38.22 3.63 7.15
CA ILE A 8 -38.20 3.63 5.68
C ILE A 8 -39.21 4.64 5.16
N VAL A 9 -38.78 5.49 4.24
CA VAL A 9 -39.68 6.39 3.53
C VAL A 9 -40.12 5.69 2.23
N VAL A 10 -41.44 5.55 2.04
CA VAL A 10 -42.07 4.96 0.85
C VAL A 10 -42.79 6.05 0.09
N VAL A 11 -42.41 6.25 -1.20
CA VAL A 11 -42.90 7.31 -2.04
C VAL A 11 -43.52 6.74 -3.32
N ASP A 12 -44.79 6.93 -3.51
CA ASP A 12 -45.53 6.49 -4.69
C ASP A 12 -46.81 7.36 -4.76
N ASP A 13 -47.28 7.79 -5.91
CA ASP A 13 -48.49 8.60 -6.03
C ASP A 13 -49.77 7.78 -5.78
N ALA A 14 -49.77 6.48 -6.11
CA ALA A 14 -50.86 5.56 -5.85
C ALA A 14 -50.92 5.09 -4.40
N GLU A 15 -52.01 5.39 -3.69
CA GLU A 15 -52.21 4.98 -2.30
C GLU A 15 -52.17 3.46 -2.11
N ILE A 16 -52.68 2.70 -3.07
CA ILE A 16 -52.66 1.25 -3.06
C ILE A 16 -51.23 0.70 -3.00
N ASN A 17 -50.31 1.28 -3.75
CA ASN A 17 -48.90 0.86 -3.75
C ASN A 17 -48.23 1.17 -2.40
N ARG A 18 -48.48 2.38 -1.85
CA ARG A 18 -47.95 2.78 -0.55
C ARG A 18 -48.41 1.84 0.57
N GLU A 19 -49.73 1.53 0.60
CA GLU A 19 -50.29 0.60 1.60
C GLU A 19 -49.80 -0.85 1.44
N LEU A 20 -49.61 -1.29 0.17
CA LEU A 20 -49.02 -2.62 -0.08
C LEU A 20 -47.60 -2.70 0.44
N LEU A 21 -46.76 -1.73 0.11
CA LEU A 21 -45.35 -1.69 0.58
C LEU A 21 -45.27 -1.56 2.11
N ARG A 22 -46.13 -0.73 2.70
CA ARG A 22 -46.27 -0.66 4.16
C ARG A 22 -46.59 -2.02 4.77
N ASN A 23 -47.57 -2.73 4.23
CA ASN A 23 -47.96 -4.06 4.75
C ASN A 23 -46.82 -5.09 4.59
N ILE A 24 -45.99 -4.98 3.56
CA ILE A 24 -44.82 -5.85 3.34
C ILE A 24 -43.70 -5.59 4.38
N LEU A 25 -43.51 -4.33 4.81
CA LEU A 25 -42.33 -3.90 5.56
C LEU A 25 -42.59 -3.55 7.04
N LYS A 26 -43.85 -3.33 7.45
CA LYS A 26 -44.24 -2.83 8.80
C LYS A 26 -43.77 -3.69 9.98
N ASP A 27 -43.54 -4.99 9.76
CA ASP A 27 -43.12 -5.91 10.83
C ASP A 27 -41.62 -5.69 11.16
N SER A 28 -40.84 -5.09 10.27
CA SER A 28 -39.40 -4.90 10.42
C SER A 28 -39.00 -3.43 10.55
N TYR A 29 -39.82 -2.50 10.03
CA TYR A 29 -39.47 -1.09 9.92
C TYR A 29 -40.64 -0.17 10.28
N VAL A 30 -40.35 1.04 10.74
CA VAL A 30 -41.31 2.15 10.78
C VAL A 30 -41.45 2.72 9.38
N ILE A 31 -42.70 2.80 8.89
CA ILE A 31 -42.94 3.24 7.51
C ILE A 31 -43.53 4.65 7.48
N ASP A 32 -42.84 5.57 6.86
CA ASP A 32 -43.33 6.90 6.48
C ASP A 32 -43.77 6.90 5.02
N MET A 33 -45.00 7.20 4.76
CA MET A 33 -45.55 7.27 3.39
C MET A 33 -45.58 8.69 2.89
N ALA A 34 -45.15 8.91 1.64
CA ALA A 34 -45.22 10.17 0.92
C ALA A 34 -45.89 9.96 -0.44
N ARG A 35 -46.69 10.95 -0.89
CA ARG A 35 -47.45 10.90 -2.14
C ARG A 35 -46.71 11.56 -3.32
N ASP A 36 -45.67 12.33 -3.04
CA ASP A 36 -44.83 13.01 -4.02
C ASP A 36 -43.42 13.24 -3.46
N GLY A 37 -42.53 13.70 -4.37
CA GLY A 37 -41.12 13.91 -4.03
C GLY A 37 -40.88 15.01 -3.00
N GLU A 38 -41.72 16.05 -2.98
CA GLU A 38 -41.57 17.15 -2.02
C GLU A 38 -41.88 16.67 -0.58
N GLU A 39 -42.98 15.92 -0.40
CA GLU A 39 -43.36 15.34 0.87
C GLU A 39 -42.28 14.31 1.35
N ALA A 40 -41.70 13.56 0.42
CA ALA A 40 -40.62 12.63 0.72
C ALA A 40 -39.39 13.32 1.30
N LEU A 41 -38.90 14.37 0.63
CA LEU A 41 -37.73 15.13 1.10
C LEU A 41 -37.98 15.79 2.45
N GLN A 42 -39.19 16.36 2.67
CA GLN A 42 -39.54 16.92 3.98
C GLN A 42 -39.48 15.87 5.11
N LYS A 43 -39.96 14.65 4.87
CA LYS A 43 -39.92 13.56 5.84
C LYS A 43 -38.48 13.07 6.08
N ILE A 44 -37.69 12.94 5.03
CA ILE A 44 -36.28 12.57 5.13
C ILE A 44 -35.51 13.61 5.96
N HIS A 45 -35.66 14.91 5.68
CA HIS A 45 -34.98 15.95 6.44
C HIS A 45 -35.43 15.99 7.92
N ARG A 46 -36.70 15.71 8.21
CA ARG A 46 -37.21 15.66 9.59
C ARG A 46 -36.61 14.49 10.38
N HIS A 47 -36.37 13.35 9.74
CA HIS A 47 -35.93 12.10 10.35
C HIS A 47 -34.63 11.56 9.75
N GLU A 48 -33.72 12.43 9.32
CA GLU A 48 -32.51 12.05 8.60
C GLU A 48 -31.69 10.94 9.26
N ARG A 49 -31.52 11.02 10.58
CA ARG A 49 -30.74 10.03 11.36
C ARG A 49 -31.44 8.69 11.58
N GLU A 50 -32.75 8.65 11.42
CA GLU A 50 -33.57 7.47 11.64
C GLU A 50 -33.92 6.76 10.32
N THR A 51 -33.82 7.48 9.19
CA THR A 51 -34.16 6.98 7.87
C THR A 51 -33.10 6.01 7.38
N ALA A 52 -33.46 4.74 7.26
CA ALA A 52 -32.56 3.67 6.84
C ALA A 52 -32.58 3.40 5.33
N ALA A 53 -33.70 3.74 4.63
CA ALA A 53 -33.82 3.62 3.18
C ALA A 53 -34.96 4.50 2.63
N LEU A 54 -34.85 4.81 1.36
CA LEU A 54 -35.91 5.44 0.56
C LEU A 54 -36.37 4.46 -0.53
N LEU A 55 -37.66 4.13 -0.56
CA LEU A 55 -38.31 3.44 -1.67
C LEU A 55 -39.04 4.49 -2.52
N LEU A 56 -38.64 4.64 -3.78
CA LEU A 56 -39.00 5.80 -4.60
C LEU A 56 -39.58 5.37 -5.94
N ASP A 57 -40.83 5.73 -6.20
CA ASP A 57 -41.38 5.67 -7.55
C ASP A 57 -40.76 6.77 -8.43
N LEU A 58 -40.56 6.46 -9.69
CA LEU A 58 -40.03 7.43 -10.68
C LEU A 58 -41.13 8.37 -11.22
N GLN A 59 -42.34 7.84 -11.41
CA GLN A 59 -43.41 8.57 -12.04
C GLN A 59 -44.38 9.11 -10.97
N MET A 60 -44.23 10.38 -10.64
CA MET A 60 -45.07 11.03 -9.63
C MET A 60 -45.36 12.48 -10.03
N PRO A 61 -46.53 13.05 -9.60
CA PRO A 61 -46.85 14.46 -9.82
C PRO A 61 -45.94 15.39 -9.01
N LYS A 62 -45.87 16.65 -9.38
CA LYS A 62 -45.10 17.76 -8.82
C LYS A 62 -43.59 17.56 -8.93
N MET A 63 -43.02 16.63 -8.18
CA MET A 63 -41.60 16.28 -8.19
C MET A 63 -41.45 14.80 -8.51
N ASP A 64 -40.84 14.46 -9.66
CA ASP A 64 -40.57 13.10 -10.08
C ASP A 64 -39.40 12.44 -9.31
N GLY A 65 -39.25 11.11 -9.43
CA GLY A 65 -38.22 10.40 -8.71
C GLY A 65 -36.78 10.80 -9.10
N PHE A 66 -36.54 11.16 -10.36
CA PHE A 66 -35.23 11.64 -10.78
C PHE A 66 -34.85 12.97 -10.11
N SER A 67 -35.82 13.88 -9.97
CA SER A 67 -35.65 15.15 -9.26
C SER A 67 -35.38 14.95 -7.77
N VAL A 68 -36.01 13.96 -7.13
CA VAL A 68 -35.73 13.58 -5.74
C VAL A 68 -34.31 13.09 -5.59
N ILE A 69 -33.86 12.17 -6.46
CA ILE A 69 -32.46 11.63 -6.42
C ILE A 69 -31.45 12.78 -6.61
N ALA A 70 -31.68 13.67 -7.57
CA ALA A 70 -30.81 14.81 -7.81
C ALA A 70 -30.74 15.77 -6.62
N GLN A 71 -31.86 16.02 -5.94
CA GLN A 71 -31.91 16.87 -4.76
C GLN A 71 -31.19 16.18 -3.56
N MET A 72 -31.44 14.88 -3.33
CA MET A 72 -30.71 14.11 -2.31
C MET A 72 -29.20 14.11 -2.50
N LYS A 73 -28.74 14.05 -3.75
CA LYS A 73 -27.32 14.16 -4.07
C LYS A 73 -26.77 15.53 -3.73
N LYS A 74 -27.50 16.60 -4.06
CA LYS A 74 -27.13 17.99 -3.75
C LYS A 74 -27.05 18.23 -2.24
N ASP A 75 -27.97 17.65 -1.47
CA ASP A 75 -28.07 17.80 -0.02
C ASP A 75 -27.13 16.83 0.73
N GLY A 76 -26.36 15.99 0.02
CA GLY A 76 -25.46 15.00 0.62
C GLY A 76 -26.18 13.82 1.31
N LEU A 77 -27.49 13.67 1.10
CA LEU A 77 -28.31 12.61 1.72
C LEU A 77 -28.07 11.24 1.07
N GLN A 78 -27.72 11.20 -0.20
CA GLN A 78 -27.47 9.96 -0.93
C GLN A 78 -26.28 9.17 -0.39
N SER A 79 -25.31 9.84 0.24
CA SER A 79 -24.21 9.18 0.95
C SER A 79 -24.61 8.60 2.32
N LYS A 80 -25.83 8.91 2.81
CA LYS A 80 -26.33 8.53 4.14
C LYS A 80 -27.51 7.58 4.08
N ILE A 81 -28.29 7.61 3.00
CA ILE A 81 -29.55 6.89 2.85
C ILE A 81 -29.57 6.17 1.50
N PRO A 82 -29.63 4.83 1.45
CA PRO A 82 -29.78 4.08 0.21
C PRO A 82 -31.14 4.35 -0.43
N VAL A 83 -31.13 4.53 -1.75
CA VAL A 83 -32.32 4.73 -2.56
C VAL A 83 -32.62 3.47 -3.36
N LEU A 84 -33.81 2.91 -3.17
CA LEU A 84 -34.33 1.81 -3.99
C LEU A 84 -35.44 2.38 -4.88
N VAL A 85 -35.22 2.30 -6.19
CA VAL A 85 -36.21 2.77 -7.16
C VAL A 85 -37.26 1.70 -7.38
N ILE A 86 -38.51 2.11 -7.47
CA ILE A 86 -39.65 1.27 -7.79
C ILE A 86 -40.22 1.72 -9.13
N SER A 87 -40.38 0.82 -10.11
CA SER A 87 -40.96 1.19 -11.40
C SER A 87 -41.72 0.07 -12.07
N GLY A 88 -42.74 0.41 -12.83
CA GLY A 88 -43.42 -0.50 -13.75
C GLY A 88 -42.81 -0.56 -15.15
N GLU A 89 -41.89 0.32 -15.46
CA GLU A 89 -41.23 0.36 -16.78
C GLU A 89 -40.18 -0.74 -16.93
N ARG A 90 -40.14 -1.37 -18.11
CA ARG A 90 -39.20 -2.42 -18.46
C ARG A 90 -38.04 -1.92 -19.32
N SER A 91 -37.61 -0.68 -19.16
CA SER A 91 -36.53 -0.08 -19.93
C SER A 91 -35.19 -0.29 -19.22
N VAL A 92 -34.27 -0.97 -19.90
CA VAL A 92 -32.87 -1.12 -19.43
C VAL A 92 -32.17 0.24 -19.35
N GLU A 93 -32.55 1.18 -20.20
CA GLU A 93 -32.00 2.54 -20.24
C GLU A 93 -32.33 3.33 -18.97
N ILE A 94 -33.54 3.13 -18.43
CA ILE A 94 -33.99 3.78 -17.19
C ILE A 94 -33.26 3.17 -15.99
N GLU A 95 -33.10 1.85 -15.93
CA GLU A 95 -32.33 1.19 -14.89
C GLU A 95 -30.86 1.68 -14.90
N ASP A 96 -30.20 1.69 -16.05
CA ASP A 96 -28.83 2.19 -16.22
C ASP A 96 -28.67 3.67 -15.80
N LYS A 97 -29.64 4.51 -16.18
CA LYS A 97 -29.70 5.92 -15.74
C LYS A 97 -29.79 6.03 -14.22
N CYS A 98 -30.66 5.24 -13.58
CA CYS A 98 -30.81 5.23 -12.12
C CYS A 98 -29.50 4.82 -11.42
N PHE A 99 -28.85 3.76 -11.86
CA PHE A 99 -27.57 3.31 -11.28
C PHE A 99 -26.46 4.36 -11.48
N LYS A 100 -26.37 5.01 -12.63
CA LYS A 100 -25.44 6.13 -12.86
C LYS A 100 -25.72 7.35 -11.96
N MET A 101 -26.95 7.52 -11.51
CA MET A 101 -27.30 8.54 -10.51
C MET A 101 -27.03 8.11 -9.06
N GLY A 102 -26.55 6.87 -8.83
CA GLY A 102 -26.18 6.34 -7.52
C GLY A 102 -27.31 5.68 -6.75
N VAL A 103 -28.35 5.17 -7.45
CA VAL A 103 -29.39 4.33 -6.84
C VAL A 103 -28.81 3.01 -6.40
N SER A 104 -29.23 2.54 -5.21
CA SER A 104 -28.69 1.34 -4.59
C SER A 104 -29.27 0.05 -5.18
N ASP A 105 -30.57 0.05 -5.52
CA ASP A 105 -31.25 -1.09 -6.12
C ASP A 105 -32.55 -0.67 -6.84
N PHE A 106 -33.13 -1.61 -7.59
CA PHE A 106 -34.32 -1.41 -8.40
C PHE A 106 -35.37 -2.52 -8.15
N ILE A 107 -36.61 -2.14 -7.88
CA ILE A 107 -37.73 -3.06 -7.63
C ILE A 107 -38.79 -2.88 -8.71
N ARG A 108 -39.14 -3.97 -9.38
CA ARG A 108 -40.13 -3.94 -10.45
C ARG A 108 -41.55 -4.14 -9.93
N LYS A 109 -42.51 -3.39 -10.49
CA LYS A 109 -43.95 -3.62 -10.34
C LYS A 109 -44.38 -4.72 -11.35
N PRO A 110 -45.28 -5.69 -10.97
CA PRO A 110 -45.95 -5.85 -9.68
C PRO A 110 -45.02 -6.40 -8.60
N PHE A 111 -45.29 -6.05 -7.35
CA PHE A 111 -44.45 -6.40 -6.21
C PHE A 111 -44.58 -7.85 -5.79
N ASP A 112 -43.46 -8.57 -5.68
CA ASP A 112 -43.35 -9.76 -4.87
C ASP A 112 -42.89 -9.38 -3.44
N ALA A 113 -43.65 -9.79 -2.45
CA ALA A 113 -43.39 -9.40 -1.07
C ALA A 113 -42.03 -9.93 -0.54
N SER A 114 -41.59 -11.09 -1.02
CA SER A 114 -40.31 -11.69 -0.61
C SER A 114 -39.15 -10.93 -1.24
N ILE A 115 -39.28 -10.56 -2.51
CA ILE A 115 -38.28 -9.77 -3.24
C ILE A 115 -38.11 -8.39 -2.60
N VAL A 116 -39.23 -7.71 -2.31
CA VAL A 116 -39.19 -6.37 -1.68
C VAL A 116 -38.47 -6.45 -0.33
N ARG A 117 -38.87 -7.38 0.55
CA ARG A 117 -38.24 -7.54 1.87
C ARG A 117 -36.73 -7.81 1.76
N ASN A 118 -36.33 -8.73 0.88
CA ASN A 118 -34.93 -9.09 0.74
C ASN A 118 -34.09 -7.93 0.16
N ARG A 119 -34.56 -7.24 -0.87
CA ARG A 119 -33.83 -6.10 -1.46
C ARG A 119 -33.67 -4.95 -0.48
N VAL A 120 -34.74 -4.60 0.23
CA VAL A 120 -34.71 -3.56 1.26
C VAL A 120 -33.75 -3.94 2.38
N LYS A 121 -33.85 -5.15 2.90
CA LYS A 121 -32.95 -5.64 3.93
C LYS A 121 -31.48 -5.60 3.50
N ASN A 122 -31.17 -6.13 2.33
CA ASN A 122 -29.80 -6.14 1.80
C ASN A 122 -29.25 -4.72 1.59
N ALA A 123 -30.06 -3.80 1.06
CA ALA A 123 -29.64 -2.41 0.87
C ALA A 123 -29.34 -1.73 2.21
N VAL A 124 -30.21 -1.90 3.20
CA VAL A 124 -30.02 -1.31 4.54
C VAL A 124 -28.77 -1.89 5.23
N GLU A 125 -28.60 -3.23 5.21
CA GLU A 125 -27.44 -3.89 5.84
C GLU A 125 -26.14 -3.53 5.17
N LEU A 126 -26.08 -3.55 3.84
CA LEU A 126 -24.89 -3.19 3.08
C LEU A 126 -24.47 -1.74 3.34
N PHE A 127 -25.44 -0.83 3.37
CA PHE A 127 -25.19 0.58 3.60
C PHE A 127 -24.72 0.85 5.04
N ALA A 128 -25.31 0.18 6.02
CA ALA A 128 -24.87 0.24 7.42
C ALA A 128 -23.43 -0.30 7.58
N CYS A 129 -23.11 -1.42 6.93
CA CYS A 129 -21.77 -2.01 6.94
C CYS A 129 -20.73 -1.08 6.31
N LYS A 130 -21.05 -0.48 5.15
CA LYS A 130 -20.19 0.50 4.48
C LYS A 130 -19.89 1.70 5.40
N ASN A 131 -20.90 2.30 6.01
CA ASN A 131 -20.74 3.46 6.89
C ASN A 131 -19.88 3.12 8.13
N GLN A 132 -20.07 1.93 8.72
CA GLN A 132 -19.25 1.47 9.85
C GLN A 132 -17.79 1.26 9.43
N LEU A 133 -17.56 0.74 8.23
CA LEU A 133 -16.20 0.53 7.71
C LEU A 133 -15.49 1.87 7.45
N GLU A 134 -16.17 2.82 6.80
CA GLU A 134 -15.65 4.16 6.55
C GLU A 134 -15.28 4.88 7.85
N GLN A 135 -16.13 4.79 8.88
CA GLN A 135 -15.85 5.36 10.20
C GLN A 135 -14.61 4.71 10.85
N LYS A 136 -14.50 3.38 10.81
CA LYS A 136 -13.33 2.67 11.35
C LYS A 136 -12.03 3.04 10.62
N VAL A 137 -12.09 3.19 9.31
CA VAL A 137 -10.93 3.62 8.49
C VAL A 137 -10.49 5.02 8.91
N GLU A 138 -11.43 5.97 9.09
CA GLU A 138 -11.08 7.32 9.51
C GLU A 138 -10.48 7.35 10.93
N GLU A 139 -11.05 6.61 11.89
CA GLU A 139 -10.50 6.47 13.23
C GLU A 139 -9.08 5.88 13.24
N GLN A 140 -8.85 4.88 12.39
CA GLN A 140 -7.51 4.27 12.23
C GLN A 140 -6.52 5.26 11.62
N ASN A 141 -6.94 6.02 10.60
CA ASN A 141 -6.11 7.04 9.96
C ASN A 141 -5.71 8.15 10.94
N GLU A 142 -6.65 8.62 11.75
CA GLU A 142 -6.37 9.60 12.82
C GLU A 142 -5.36 9.09 13.84
N THR A 143 -5.53 7.83 14.25
CA THR A 143 -4.61 7.18 15.18
C THR A 143 -3.21 7.03 14.57
N LEU A 144 -3.13 6.64 13.31
CA LEU A 144 -1.88 6.52 12.57
C LEU A 144 -1.17 7.87 12.44
N LYS A 145 -1.89 8.94 12.11
CA LYS A 145 -1.36 10.31 12.05
C LYS A 145 -0.75 10.75 13.39
N LYS A 146 -1.45 10.48 14.51
CA LYS A 146 -0.93 10.79 15.85
C LYS A 146 0.36 10.02 16.17
N GLN A 147 0.38 8.72 15.88
CA GLN A 147 1.56 7.87 16.07
C GLN A 147 2.75 8.37 15.24
N TYR A 148 2.52 8.76 13.99
CA TYR A 148 3.55 9.27 13.10
C TYR A 148 4.19 10.58 13.65
N ARG A 149 3.39 11.50 14.19
CA ARG A 149 3.90 12.73 14.82
C ARG A 149 4.80 12.44 16.03
N ILE A 150 4.40 11.49 16.88
CA ILE A 150 5.22 11.08 18.04
C ILE A 150 6.57 10.50 17.57
N ILE A 151 6.55 9.67 16.54
CA ILE A 151 7.77 9.10 15.95
C ILE A 151 8.69 10.20 15.42
N GLN A 152 8.15 11.20 14.73
CA GLN A 152 8.94 12.31 14.21
C GLN A 152 9.59 13.12 15.34
N MET A 153 8.84 13.44 16.41
CA MET A 153 9.40 14.17 17.57
C MET A 153 10.55 13.39 18.23
N GLN A 154 10.36 12.10 18.48
CA GLN A 154 11.39 11.27 19.12
C GLN A 154 12.61 11.05 18.20
N ALA A 155 12.41 10.98 16.89
CA ALA A 155 13.50 10.91 15.94
C ALA A 155 14.32 12.22 15.89
N GLU A 156 13.67 13.37 16.04
CA GLU A 156 14.36 14.67 16.09
C GLU A 156 15.17 14.83 17.39
N GLU A 157 14.62 14.43 18.54
CA GLU A 157 15.35 14.37 19.80
C GLU A 157 16.59 13.47 19.70
N LEU A 158 16.48 12.31 19.06
CA LEU A 158 17.60 11.40 18.82
C LEU A 158 18.68 12.05 17.95
N LYS A 159 18.27 12.81 16.91
CA LYS A 159 19.18 13.53 16.01
C LYS A 159 20.06 14.56 16.73
N GLN A 160 19.51 15.24 17.73
CA GLN A 160 20.21 16.27 18.50
C GLN A 160 21.12 15.70 19.59
N ALA A 161 20.99 14.43 19.95
CA ALA A 161 21.84 13.81 20.97
C ALA A 161 23.27 13.61 20.48
N LYS A 162 24.25 14.21 21.17
CA LYS A 162 25.68 14.09 20.85
C LYS A 162 26.16 12.63 20.63
N PRO A 163 25.73 11.63 21.43
CA PRO A 163 26.09 10.22 21.20
C PRO A 163 25.58 9.66 19.89
N PHE A 164 24.37 10.04 19.48
CA PHE A 164 23.77 9.61 18.21
C PHE A 164 24.51 10.23 17.01
N ASN A 165 24.80 11.51 17.04
CA ASN A 165 25.54 12.20 15.99
C ASN A 165 26.94 11.61 15.81
N LYS A 166 27.59 11.25 16.92
CA LYS A 166 28.88 10.56 16.91
C LYS A 166 28.75 9.17 16.22
N LEU A 167 27.73 8.40 16.56
CA LEU A 167 27.47 7.09 15.91
C LEU A 167 27.22 7.24 14.41
N MET A 168 26.42 8.22 14.00
CA MET A 168 26.13 8.46 12.59
C MET A 168 27.37 8.91 11.80
N MET A 169 28.23 9.69 12.41
CA MET A 169 29.54 10.02 11.84
C MET A 169 30.39 8.75 11.63
N GLN A 170 30.42 7.86 12.60
CA GLN A 170 31.19 6.60 12.51
C GLN A 170 30.65 5.70 11.39
N TYR A 171 29.33 5.59 11.22
CA TYR A 171 28.74 4.86 10.10
C TYR A 171 29.06 5.50 8.74
N ARG A 172 29.09 6.84 8.67
CA ARG A 172 29.52 7.56 7.46
C ARG A 172 30.97 7.27 7.11
N SER A 173 31.85 7.27 8.12
CA SER A 173 33.26 6.90 7.94
C SER A 173 33.41 5.47 7.43
N ALA A 174 32.61 4.52 7.94
CA ALA A 174 32.65 3.14 7.46
C ALA A 174 32.16 2.99 6.00
N ILE A 175 31.18 3.81 5.57
CA ILE A 175 30.78 3.88 4.15
C ILE A 175 31.96 4.35 3.29
N MET A 176 32.66 5.40 3.70
CA MET A 176 33.82 5.93 2.95
C MET A 176 34.94 4.89 2.81
N GLU A 177 35.21 4.10 3.87
CA GLU A 177 36.15 2.99 3.80
C GLU A 177 35.73 1.93 2.76
N VAL A 178 34.45 1.54 2.76
CA VAL A 178 33.92 0.58 1.78
C VAL A 178 34.03 1.14 0.35
N GLU A 179 33.64 2.38 0.14
CA GLU A 179 33.72 3.04 -1.18
C GLU A 179 35.15 3.12 -1.70
N THR A 180 36.10 3.48 -0.82
CA THR A 180 37.55 3.55 -1.16
C THR A 180 38.09 2.18 -1.54
N LYS A 181 37.79 1.15 -0.74
CA LYS A 181 38.24 -0.23 -1.01
C LYS A 181 37.66 -0.76 -2.33
N LEU A 182 36.38 -0.52 -2.58
CA LEU A 182 35.74 -0.90 -3.85
C LEU A 182 36.37 -0.17 -5.04
N LYS A 183 36.70 1.11 -4.89
CA LYS A 183 37.36 1.88 -5.94
C LYS A 183 38.76 1.31 -6.25
N VAL A 184 39.54 0.99 -5.23
CA VAL A 184 40.85 0.38 -5.41
C VAL A 184 40.76 -0.95 -6.17
N LEU A 185 39.81 -1.82 -5.78
CA LEU A 185 39.56 -3.08 -6.49
C LEU A 185 39.14 -2.83 -7.95
N ASN A 186 38.32 -1.83 -8.22
CA ASN A 186 37.92 -1.48 -9.58
C ASN A 186 39.09 -1.04 -10.45
N ASP A 187 39.95 -0.19 -9.90
CA ASP A 187 41.13 0.31 -10.62
C ASP A 187 42.10 -0.85 -10.92
N GLU A 188 42.32 -1.78 -9.99
CA GLU A 188 43.10 -2.99 -10.17
C GLU A 188 42.51 -3.91 -11.25
N PHE A 189 41.19 -4.14 -11.24
CA PHE A 189 40.51 -4.95 -12.26
C PHE A 189 40.62 -4.32 -13.65
N THR A 190 40.48 -3.00 -13.75
CA THR A 190 40.58 -2.28 -15.01
C THR A 190 41.95 -2.45 -15.61
N LEU A 191 43.01 -2.34 -14.80
CA LEU A 191 44.38 -2.53 -15.23
C LEU A 191 44.71 -3.99 -15.62
N THR A 192 44.23 -4.94 -14.84
CA THR A 192 44.57 -6.35 -15.02
C THR A 192 43.75 -7.03 -16.12
N TYR A 193 42.49 -6.69 -16.26
CA TYR A 193 41.56 -7.37 -17.16
C TYR A 193 40.97 -6.47 -18.24
N ASN A 194 41.44 -5.22 -18.34
CA ASN A 194 40.96 -4.19 -19.29
C ASN A 194 39.44 -4.05 -19.34
N ARG A 195 38.76 -4.23 -18.16
CA ARG A 195 37.32 -4.08 -18.00
C ARG A 195 36.95 -3.64 -16.59
N ASN A 196 35.84 -2.92 -16.50
CA ASN A 196 35.20 -2.52 -15.25
C ASN A 196 34.22 -3.60 -14.78
N PRO A 197 34.36 -4.18 -13.57
CA PRO A 197 33.44 -5.18 -13.05
C PRO A 197 32.14 -4.57 -12.54
N PHE A 198 32.10 -3.27 -12.24
CA PHE A 198 30.87 -2.60 -11.79
C PHE A 198 30.72 -1.20 -12.39
N GLU A 199 29.45 -0.82 -12.60
CA GLU A 199 29.06 0.45 -13.24
C GLU A 199 28.98 1.60 -12.22
N SER A 200 28.51 1.33 -11.02
CA SER A 200 28.32 2.36 -10.01
C SER A 200 28.27 1.81 -8.59
N VAL A 201 28.67 2.65 -7.65
CA VAL A 201 28.48 2.43 -6.22
C VAL A 201 27.55 3.52 -5.70
N LYS A 202 26.48 3.12 -5.01
CA LYS A 202 25.53 4.01 -4.35
C LYS A 202 25.52 3.71 -2.87
N SER A 203 25.69 4.71 -2.04
CA SER A 203 25.64 4.55 -0.59
C SER A 203 24.46 5.28 0.02
N ARG A 204 24.01 4.80 1.16
CA ARG A 204 23.01 5.47 1.96
C ARG A 204 23.25 5.27 3.45
N LEU A 205 23.03 6.30 4.19
CA LEU A 205 22.89 6.25 5.63
C LEU A 205 21.40 6.25 5.99
N LYS A 206 20.95 5.32 6.82
CA LYS A 206 19.55 5.24 7.24
C LYS A 206 19.16 6.48 8.05
N THR A 207 17.98 7.03 7.77
CA THR A 207 17.48 8.21 8.50
C THR A 207 17.13 7.87 9.95
N PRO A 208 17.16 8.85 10.87
CA PRO A 208 16.79 8.64 12.27
C PRO A 208 15.40 8.02 12.43
N GLU A 209 14.43 8.48 11.63
CA GLU A 209 13.04 7.97 11.61
C GLU A 209 13.01 6.48 11.26
N SER A 210 13.76 6.07 10.22
CA SER A 210 13.85 4.68 9.77
C SER A 210 14.56 3.77 10.78
N ILE A 211 15.54 4.31 11.53
CA ILE A 211 16.22 3.61 12.63
C ILE A 211 15.25 3.38 13.78
N TYR A 212 14.49 4.43 14.17
CA TYR A 212 13.47 4.38 15.19
C TYR A 212 12.41 3.30 14.87
N ASP A 213 11.80 3.37 13.69
CA ASP A 213 10.77 2.44 13.25
C ASP A 213 11.27 0.99 13.26
N LYS A 214 12.51 0.77 12.87
CA LYS A 214 13.08 -0.57 12.83
C LYS A 214 13.34 -1.12 14.22
N LEU A 215 13.83 -0.32 15.17
CA LEU A 215 13.99 -0.74 16.57
C LEU A 215 12.64 -1.04 17.21
N ARG A 216 11.63 -0.17 17.00
CA ARG A 216 10.28 -0.33 17.51
C ARG A 216 9.63 -1.63 17.01
N ARG A 217 9.70 -1.90 15.71
CA ARG A 217 9.17 -3.16 15.12
C ARG A 217 9.82 -4.40 15.69
N LYS A 218 11.08 -4.29 16.15
CA LYS A 218 11.81 -5.38 16.81
C LYS A 218 11.60 -5.43 18.33
N GLY A 219 10.85 -4.49 18.92
CA GLY A 219 10.58 -4.42 20.36
C GLY A 219 11.76 -3.94 21.20
N TYR A 220 12.74 -3.23 20.62
CA TYR A 220 13.91 -2.75 21.36
C TYR A 220 13.81 -1.26 21.72
N PRO A 221 14.25 -0.84 22.93
CA PRO A 221 14.38 0.55 23.30
C PRO A 221 15.33 1.33 22.37
N ILE A 222 15.04 2.62 22.16
CA ILE A 222 15.81 3.49 21.28
C ILE A 222 17.04 3.99 22.02
N THR A 223 18.15 3.29 21.87
CA THR A 223 19.45 3.66 22.43
C THR A 223 20.54 3.43 21.39
N VAL A 224 21.61 4.22 21.46
CA VAL A 224 22.81 4.05 20.61
C VAL A 224 23.32 2.61 20.69
N LYS A 225 23.36 2.01 21.89
CA LYS A 225 23.78 0.63 22.11
C LYS A 225 22.92 -0.38 21.36
N ASN A 226 21.61 -0.18 21.35
CA ASN A 226 20.68 -1.08 20.62
C ASN A 226 20.75 -0.90 19.11
N ILE A 227 21.03 0.32 18.61
CA ILE A 227 21.29 0.58 17.21
C ILE A 227 22.50 -0.25 16.75
N GLU A 228 23.63 -0.14 17.44
CA GLU A 228 24.86 -0.89 17.10
C GLU A 228 24.66 -2.42 17.22
N LYS A 229 23.93 -2.88 18.23
CA LYS A 229 23.75 -4.32 18.49
C LYS A 229 22.81 -4.98 17.50
N TYR A 230 21.62 -4.39 17.26
CA TYR A 230 20.50 -5.06 16.59
C TYR A 230 20.25 -4.62 15.14
N LEU A 231 20.84 -3.49 14.69
CA LEU A 231 20.73 -3.07 13.32
C LEU A 231 22.03 -3.35 12.55
N SER A 232 21.89 -3.93 11.37
CA SER A 232 23.01 -4.24 10.48
C SER A 232 23.01 -3.42 9.18
N ASP A 233 21.98 -2.59 8.98
CA ASP A 233 21.70 -1.87 7.74
C ASP A 233 21.54 -0.35 7.96
N VAL A 234 22.18 0.18 9.00
CA VAL A 234 22.26 1.63 9.24
C VAL A 234 23.12 2.28 8.17
N ALA A 235 24.26 1.67 7.85
CA ALA A 235 25.09 1.99 6.69
C ALA A 235 24.85 0.95 5.61
N GLY A 236 24.48 1.39 4.42
CA GLY A 236 24.23 0.55 3.26
C GLY A 236 25.04 1.03 2.06
N VAL A 237 25.68 0.10 1.36
CA VAL A 237 26.37 0.35 0.09
C VAL A 237 25.81 -0.60 -0.94
N ARG A 238 25.48 -0.07 -2.13
CA ARG A 238 25.00 -0.86 -3.26
C ARG A 238 26.00 -0.78 -4.39
N VAL A 239 26.45 -1.93 -4.83
CA VAL A 239 27.38 -2.09 -5.94
C VAL A 239 26.59 -2.65 -7.11
N ILE A 240 26.60 -1.93 -8.23
CA ILE A 240 25.91 -2.33 -9.47
C ILE A 240 26.96 -2.92 -10.40
N CYS A 241 26.91 -4.23 -10.60
CA CYS A 241 27.80 -4.98 -11.46
C CYS A 241 27.21 -5.14 -12.87
N SER A 242 28.09 -5.35 -13.86
CA SER A 242 27.67 -5.55 -15.25
C SER A 242 27.06 -6.94 -15.44
N PHE A 243 27.63 -7.98 -14.81
CA PHE A 243 27.24 -9.38 -15.01
C PHE A 243 27.11 -10.14 -13.66
N PRO A 244 26.35 -11.27 -13.65
CA PRO A 244 26.17 -12.08 -12.43
C PRO A 244 27.47 -12.64 -11.84
N ASP A 245 28.41 -13.08 -12.67
CA ASP A 245 29.71 -13.61 -12.19
C ASP A 245 30.61 -12.54 -11.57
N ASP A 246 30.54 -11.29 -12.06
CA ASP A 246 31.27 -10.16 -11.46
C ASP A 246 30.79 -9.89 -10.03
N ILE A 247 29.51 -10.13 -9.73
CA ILE A 247 28.95 -10.01 -8.36
C ILE A 247 29.71 -10.93 -7.40
N TYR A 248 29.80 -12.21 -7.73
CA TYR A 248 30.43 -13.19 -6.84
C TYR A 248 31.94 -12.97 -6.71
N ARG A 249 32.60 -12.70 -7.83
CA ARG A 249 34.04 -12.44 -7.86
C ARG A 249 34.41 -11.21 -7.03
N LEU A 250 33.70 -10.11 -7.22
CA LEU A 250 33.95 -8.88 -6.49
C LEU A 250 33.61 -9.02 -5.00
N ALA A 251 32.49 -9.67 -4.67
CA ALA A 251 32.07 -9.91 -3.29
C ALA A 251 33.09 -10.78 -2.54
N GLU A 252 33.63 -11.82 -3.19
CA GLU A 252 34.65 -12.70 -2.60
C GLU A 252 35.95 -11.94 -2.33
N LEU A 253 36.47 -11.21 -3.32
CA LEU A 253 37.70 -10.42 -3.17
C LEU A 253 37.56 -9.33 -2.12
N PHE A 254 36.40 -8.68 -2.07
CA PHE A 254 36.11 -7.66 -1.07
C PHE A 254 36.06 -8.26 0.35
N ALA A 255 35.37 -9.40 0.51
CA ALA A 255 35.20 -10.04 1.82
C ALA A 255 36.49 -10.71 2.33
N ARG A 256 37.45 -11.05 1.44
CA ARG A 256 38.74 -11.66 1.80
C ARG A 256 39.79 -10.66 2.27
N GLN A 257 39.55 -9.35 2.22
CA GLN A 257 40.51 -8.38 2.75
C GLN A 257 40.73 -8.63 4.25
N ASP A 258 41.95 -8.57 4.70
CA ASP A 258 42.41 -8.98 6.05
C ASP A 258 41.79 -8.20 7.21
N ASP A 259 41.34 -6.98 6.91
CA ASP A 259 40.73 -6.10 7.90
C ASP A 259 39.17 -6.09 7.85
N ILE A 260 38.54 -6.84 6.95
CA ILE A 260 37.09 -6.99 6.82
C ILE A 260 36.66 -8.30 7.50
N ILE A 261 35.58 -8.23 8.30
CA ILE A 261 34.98 -9.41 8.92
C ILE A 261 33.60 -9.65 8.36
N LEU A 262 33.42 -10.76 7.67
CA LEU A 262 32.10 -11.19 7.19
C LEU A 262 31.28 -11.74 8.36
N LEU A 263 30.15 -11.06 8.68
CA LEU A 263 29.21 -11.46 9.73
C LEU A 263 28.09 -12.35 9.22
N LYS A 264 27.58 -12.05 8.04
CA LYS A 264 26.47 -12.77 7.43
C LYS A 264 26.42 -12.55 5.93
N GLU A 265 26.14 -13.63 5.21
CA GLU A 265 25.82 -13.63 3.79
C GLU A 265 24.36 -14.01 3.56
N LYS A 266 23.68 -13.36 2.60
CA LYS A 266 22.35 -13.70 2.13
C LYS A 266 22.34 -13.64 0.61
N ASP A 267 22.31 -14.78 0.00
CA ASP A 267 22.29 -14.91 -1.45
C ASP A 267 20.84 -15.04 -1.96
N TYR A 268 20.26 -13.90 -2.31
CA TYR A 268 18.96 -13.82 -2.96
C TYR A 268 19.04 -13.96 -4.48
N ILE A 269 20.25 -14.16 -5.05
CA ILE A 269 20.40 -14.49 -6.47
C ILE A 269 20.09 -15.98 -6.64
N LYS A 270 20.74 -16.83 -5.81
CA LYS A 270 20.48 -18.29 -5.79
C LYS A 270 19.13 -18.65 -5.17
N ASN A 271 18.68 -17.91 -4.17
CA ASN A 271 17.42 -18.14 -3.45
C ASN A 271 16.57 -16.86 -3.47
N PRO A 272 15.90 -16.52 -4.58
CA PRO A 272 15.10 -15.32 -4.71
C PRO A 272 13.98 -15.25 -3.67
N LYS A 273 13.57 -14.04 -3.30
CA LYS A 273 12.37 -13.87 -2.48
C LYS A 273 11.11 -14.20 -3.28
N GLU A 274 9.99 -14.42 -2.60
CA GLU A 274 8.69 -14.76 -3.18
C GLU A 274 8.25 -13.78 -4.29
N ASN A 275 8.58 -12.50 -4.16
CA ASN A 275 8.30 -11.47 -5.15
C ASN A 275 9.30 -11.40 -6.32
N GLY A 276 10.29 -12.29 -6.39
CA GLY A 276 11.33 -12.29 -7.42
C GLY A 276 12.55 -11.41 -7.13
N TYR A 277 12.64 -10.77 -5.96
CA TYR A 277 13.80 -9.94 -5.59
C TYR A 277 15.10 -10.73 -5.57
N ARG A 278 16.13 -10.25 -6.29
CA ARG A 278 17.47 -10.81 -6.38
C ARG A 278 18.53 -9.79 -5.97
N SER A 279 19.49 -10.23 -5.16
CA SER A 279 20.68 -9.46 -4.75
C SER A 279 21.56 -10.33 -3.86
N LEU A 280 22.86 -10.19 -3.91
CA LEU A 280 23.77 -10.74 -2.91
C LEU A 280 24.00 -9.69 -1.82
N HIS A 281 23.73 -10.04 -0.55
CA HIS A 281 23.90 -9.15 0.60
C HIS A 281 25.00 -9.68 1.52
N LEU A 282 26.01 -8.86 1.76
CA LEU A 282 27.01 -9.10 2.77
C LEU A 282 26.83 -8.14 3.94
N ILE A 283 26.74 -8.66 5.16
CA ILE A 283 26.82 -7.89 6.38
C ILE A 283 28.26 -8.00 6.90
N LEU A 284 28.94 -6.88 6.90
CA LEU A 284 30.37 -6.81 7.18
C LEU A 284 30.65 -5.94 8.39
N ASN A 285 31.69 -6.29 9.16
CA ASN A 285 32.34 -5.37 10.09
C ASN A 285 33.51 -4.70 9.38
N ILE A 286 33.41 -3.38 9.21
CA ILE A 286 34.42 -2.55 8.55
C ILE A 286 35.19 -1.76 9.61
N PRO A 287 36.50 -1.79 9.62
CA PRO A 287 37.30 -1.00 10.56
C PRO A 287 37.28 0.48 10.18
N ILE A 288 37.10 1.34 11.15
CA ILE A 288 37.38 2.77 11.04
C ILE A 288 38.44 3.17 12.05
N PHE A 289 39.31 4.09 11.68
CA PHE A 289 40.39 4.56 12.54
C PHE A 289 40.08 5.94 13.10
N LEU A 290 39.83 6.00 14.39
CA LEU A 290 39.49 7.20 15.12
C LEU A 290 40.68 7.67 15.96
N SER A 291 40.65 8.91 16.46
CA SER A 291 41.70 9.45 17.34
C SER A 291 41.99 8.61 18.59
N LYS A 292 41.01 7.82 19.02
CA LYS A 292 41.11 6.92 20.20
C LYS A 292 41.39 5.45 19.85
N GLY A 293 41.64 5.13 18.59
CA GLY A 293 41.93 3.79 18.10
C GLY A 293 40.91 3.26 17.08
N LYS A 294 41.13 1.98 16.72
CA LYS A 294 40.33 1.24 15.74
C LYS A 294 38.95 0.89 16.30
N LYS A 295 37.91 1.05 15.51
CA LYS A 295 36.53 0.61 15.81
C LYS A 295 35.94 -0.11 14.60
N TYR A 296 35.21 -1.22 14.82
CA TYR A 296 34.47 -1.89 13.77
C TYR A 296 33.04 -1.40 13.70
N MET A 297 32.56 -1.16 12.47
CA MET A 297 31.19 -0.71 12.18
C MET A 297 30.53 -1.68 11.22
N LYS A 298 29.25 -2.01 11.49
CA LYS A 298 28.47 -2.87 10.61
C LYS A 298 28.03 -2.11 9.37
N VAL A 299 28.30 -2.66 8.20
CA VAL A 299 27.85 -2.14 6.90
C VAL A 299 27.18 -3.28 6.13
N GLU A 300 26.03 -3.01 5.53
CA GLU A 300 25.39 -3.91 4.57
C GLU A 300 25.84 -3.53 3.16
N VAL A 301 26.51 -4.44 2.47
CA VAL A 301 26.88 -4.28 1.06
C VAL A 301 25.99 -5.16 0.20
N GLN A 302 25.31 -4.55 -0.77
CA GLN A 302 24.38 -5.21 -1.68
C GLN A 302 24.97 -5.21 -3.09
N PHE A 303 25.17 -6.37 -3.66
CA PHE A 303 25.62 -6.53 -5.04
C PHE A 303 24.45 -6.94 -5.92
N ARG A 304 24.31 -6.26 -7.07
CA ARG A 304 23.26 -6.49 -8.07
C ARG A 304 23.84 -6.30 -9.47
N THR A 305 23.19 -6.91 -10.46
CA THR A 305 23.36 -6.49 -11.83
C THR A 305 22.57 -5.20 -12.10
N ILE A 306 22.82 -4.57 -13.25
CA ILE A 306 22.03 -3.43 -13.75
C ILE A 306 20.53 -3.81 -13.80
N ALA A 307 20.23 -4.99 -14.31
CA ALA A 307 18.87 -5.47 -14.49
C ALA A 307 18.18 -5.79 -13.14
N MET A 308 18.90 -6.36 -12.17
CA MET A 308 18.40 -6.56 -10.81
C MET A 308 18.12 -5.22 -10.11
N ASP A 309 18.97 -4.19 -10.29
CA ASP A 309 18.74 -2.86 -9.68
C ASP A 309 17.58 -2.12 -10.34
N PHE A 310 17.42 -2.28 -11.66
CA PHE A 310 16.26 -1.77 -12.40
C PHE A 310 14.96 -2.32 -11.82
N TRP A 311 14.83 -3.65 -11.71
CA TRP A 311 13.65 -4.30 -11.15
C TRP A 311 13.37 -3.86 -9.70
N ALA A 312 14.38 -3.90 -8.84
CA ALA A 312 14.23 -3.54 -7.43
C ALA A 312 13.84 -2.08 -7.21
N SER A 313 14.29 -1.19 -8.10
CA SER A 313 13.95 0.23 -8.05
C SER A 313 12.49 0.49 -8.45
N LEU A 314 11.96 -0.25 -9.41
CA LEU A 314 10.57 -0.15 -9.84
C LEU A 314 9.61 -0.83 -8.85
N GLU A 315 9.94 -2.02 -8.35
CA GLU A 315 9.14 -2.72 -7.34
C GLU A 315 8.90 -1.84 -6.11
N HIS A 316 9.95 -1.19 -5.62
CA HIS A 316 9.83 -0.26 -4.49
C HIS A 316 8.88 0.91 -4.79
N LYS A 317 8.91 1.48 -6.00
CA LYS A 317 8.01 2.58 -6.40
C LYS A 317 6.56 2.14 -6.53
N LEU A 318 6.33 0.92 -7.01
CA LEU A 318 5.01 0.35 -7.20
C LEU A 318 4.35 -0.01 -5.86
N LYS A 319 5.08 -0.63 -4.94
CA LYS A 319 4.56 -0.98 -3.60
C LYS A 319 4.22 0.23 -2.73
N TYR A 320 4.94 1.35 -2.88
CA TYR A 320 4.74 2.51 -2.01
C TYR A 320 3.45 3.28 -2.29
N LYS A 321 2.77 3.03 -3.41
CA LYS A 321 1.66 3.88 -3.89
C LYS A 321 0.25 3.33 -3.70
N GLN A 322 0.02 2.07 -3.25
CA GLN A 322 -1.35 1.54 -3.31
C GLN A 322 -1.68 0.53 -2.20
N ASN A 323 -2.80 0.78 -1.51
CA ASN A 323 -3.67 -0.27 -0.96
C ASN A 323 -4.42 -0.89 -2.15
N LEU A 324 -3.87 -1.95 -2.74
CA LEU A 324 -4.47 -2.59 -3.92
C LEU A 324 -5.28 -3.82 -3.50
N GLU A 325 -6.49 -3.92 -4.03
CA GLU A 325 -7.37 -5.09 -3.87
C GLU A 325 -6.81 -6.39 -4.48
N ASN A 326 -5.77 -6.30 -5.37
CA ASN A 326 -5.15 -7.43 -6.08
C ASN A 326 -3.65 -7.59 -5.76
N ALA A 327 -3.25 -7.50 -4.50
CA ALA A 327 -1.84 -7.56 -4.10
C ALA A 327 -1.12 -8.85 -4.57
N ASP A 328 -1.78 -9.99 -4.53
CA ASP A 328 -1.21 -11.31 -4.89
C ASP A 328 -0.97 -11.44 -6.40
N GLU A 329 -1.86 -10.91 -7.23
CA GLU A 329 -1.69 -10.89 -8.68
C GLU A 329 -0.49 -10.03 -9.09
N ILE A 330 -0.33 -8.87 -8.47
CA ILE A 330 0.80 -7.96 -8.72
C ILE A 330 2.12 -8.61 -8.30
N VAL A 331 2.16 -9.31 -7.17
CA VAL A 331 3.36 -10.06 -6.72
C VAL A 331 3.71 -11.13 -7.75
N THR A 332 2.73 -11.84 -8.31
CA THR A 332 2.93 -12.84 -9.35
C THR A 332 3.49 -12.23 -10.64
N GLN A 333 2.95 -11.11 -11.09
CA GLN A 333 3.43 -10.40 -12.28
C GLN A 333 4.84 -9.83 -12.07
N LEU A 334 5.13 -9.27 -10.90
CA LEU A 334 6.47 -8.80 -10.55
C LEU A 334 7.50 -9.95 -10.55
N LYS A 335 7.11 -11.13 -10.07
CA LYS A 335 7.95 -12.32 -10.12
C LYS A 335 8.23 -12.75 -11.55
N ALA A 336 7.22 -12.80 -12.41
CA ALA A 336 7.40 -13.15 -13.83
C ALA A 336 8.35 -12.17 -14.55
N CYS A 337 8.27 -10.87 -14.25
CA CYS A 337 9.23 -9.89 -14.74
C CYS A 337 10.65 -10.16 -14.24
N ALA A 338 10.80 -10.51 -12.94
CA ALA A 338 12.11 -10.82 -12.36
C ALA A 338 12.74 -12.08 -12.98
N ASP A 339 11.94 -13.09 -13.29
CA ASP A 339 12.40 -14.32 -13.94
C ASP A 339 12.85 -14.05 -15.41
N SER A 340 12.14 -13.18 -16.12
CA SER A 340 12.55 -12.74 -17.47
C SER A 340 13.86 -11.96 -17.44
N ILE A 341 14.07 -11.11 -16.43
CA ILE A 341 15.29 -10.34 -16.22
C ILE A 341 16.47 -11.27 -15.92
N GLU A 342 16.28 -12.34 -15.14
CA GLU A 342 17.33 -13.33 -14.89
C GLU A 342 17.82 -14.00 -16.17
N VAL A 343 16.90 -14.40 -17.04
CA VAL A 343 17.25 -14.99 -18.34
C VAL A 343 18.07 -14.01 -19.17
N LEU A 344 17.69 -12.74 -19.22
CA LEU A 344 18.42 -11.70 -19.94
C LEU A 344 19.83 -11.47 -19.37
N ASP A 345 19.97 -11.43 -18.06
CA ASP A 345 21.27 -11.27 -17.39
C ASP A 345 22.25 -12.39 -17.79
N TYR A 346 21.79 -13.66 -17.77
CA TYR A 346 22.63 -14.79 -18.18
C TYR A 346 22.92 -14.81 -19.69
N GLN A 347 21.96 -14.44 -20.53
CA GLN A 347 22.19 -14.32 -21.98
C GLN A 347 23.24 -13.26 -22.30
N MET A 348 23.18 -12.12 -21.63
CA MET A 348 24.18 -11.05 -21.78
C MET A 348 25.57 -11.50 -21.31
N GLN A 349 25.64 -12.26 -20.21
CA GLN A 349 26.89 -12.86 -19.75
C GLN A 349 27.48 -13.85 -20.76
N GLU A 350 26.65 -14.73 -21.35
CA GLU A 350 27.10 -15.67 -22.39
C GLU A 350 27.63 -14.95 -23.64
N ILE A 351 26.98 -13.85 -24.04
CA ILE A 351 27.46 -13.03 -25.18
C ILE A 351 28.83 -12.46 -24.86
N ARG A 352 29.03 -11.89 -23.65
CA ARG A 352 30.33 -11.41 -23.21
C ARG A 352 31.38 -12.50 -23.25
N ASP A 353 31.07 -13.69 -22.71
CA ASP A 353 32.03 -14.81 -22.67
C ASP A 353 32.44 -15.28 -24.06
N LYS A 354 31.52 -15.22 -25.06
CA LYS A 354 31.84 -15.49 -26.47
C LYS A 354 32.78 -14.45 -27.05
N ILE A 355 32.56 -13.16 -26.76
CA ILE A 355 33.38 -12.04 -27.21
C ILE A 355 34.80 -12.16 -26.62
N ASP A 356 34.90 -12.46 -25.32
CA ASP A 356 36.17 -12.56 -24.60
C ASP A 356 37.02 -13.74 -25.14
N ARG A 357 36.36 -14.90 -25.43
CA ARG A 357 37.01 -16.05 -26.07
C ARG A 357 37.48 -15.77 -27.53
N ALA A 358 36.82 -14.87 -28.22
CA ALA A 358 37.17 -14.52 -29.60
C ALA A 358 38.35 -13.52 -29.69
N LYS A 359 38.71 -12.87 -28.57
CA LYS A 359 39.81 -11.90 -28.45
C LYS A 359 41.10 -12.48 -27.89
N GLY A 360 41.04 -13.67 -27.22
CA GLY A 360 42.19 -14.40 -26.70
C GLY A 360 42.59 -15.54 -27.61
#